data_188225e1a4813e03f899e5f0cfe66844
#
_entry.id   188225e1a4813e03f899e5f0cfe66844
#
_cell.length_a   1.000
_cell.length_b   1.000
_cell.length_c   1.000
_cell.angle_alpha   90.00
_cell.angle_beta   90.00
_cell.angle_gamma   90.00
#
_symmetry.space_group_name_H-M   'P 1'
#
loop_
_entity.id
_entity.type
_entity.pdbx_description
1 polymer ?
#
loop_
_entity_poly.entity_id
_entity_poly.type
_entity_poly.pdbx_seq_one_letter_code
_entity_poly.pdbx_strand_id
1 'polypeptide(L)'
;SIPRVTVDQAKFGEEISLNEVQIGDWVFFATGQVGLISHVGLIIKEKPDIVFIHASTKNGVREDRLSQKYYKDRLVKFIRPFKN
;
A
#
# COMPACT_ATOMS: atom_id res chain seq x y z
N SER A 1 9.91 -14.77 -4.21
CA SER A 1 8.79 -14.86 -3.32
C SER A 1 8.17 -13.50 -3.08
N ILE A 2 7.09 -13.49 -2.36
CA ILE A 2 6.30 -12.26 -2.18
C ILE A 2 7.07 -11.15 -1.46
N PRO A 3 7.80 -11.39 -0.35
CA PRO A 3 8.53 -10.30 0.30
C PRO A 3 9.54 -9.62 -0.62
N ARG A 4 10.23 -10.41 -1.44
CA ARG A 4 11.19 -9.85 -2.38
C ARG A 4 10.47 -9.01 -3.44
N VAL A 5 9.38 -9.52 -3.97
CA VAL A 5 8.59 -8.80 -4.98
C VAL A 5 8.09 -7.49 -4.40
N THR A 6 7.59 -7.51 -3.16
CA THR A 6 7.09 -6.30 -2.52
C THR A 6 8.18 -5.25 -2.35
N VAL A 7 9.40 -5.66 -1.96
CA VAL A 7 10.51 -4.74 -1.81
C VAL A 7 10.89 -4.14 -3.17
N ASP A 8 10.94 -4.96 -4.21
CA ASP A 8 11.26 -4.47 -5.55
C ASP A 8 10.17 -3.52 -6.05
N GLN A 9 8.90 -3.85 -5.81
CA GLN A 9 7.80 -2.97 -6.19
C GLN A 9 7.91 -1.61 -5.50
N ALA A 10 8.38 -1.57 -4.27
CA ALA A 10 8.50 -0.33 -3.52
C ALA A 10 9.57 0.60 -4.10
N LYS A 11 10.44 0.08 -4.96
CA LYS A 11 11.48 0.87 -5.63
C LYS A 11 11.08 1.25 -7.05
N PHE A 12 9.94 0.74 -7.52
CA PHE A 12 9.50 0.92 -8.88
C PHE A 12 8.52 2.09 -8.97
N GLY A 13 8.82 3.05 -9.81
CA GLY A 13 7.95 4.19 -10.02
C GLY A 13 8.30 5.38 -9.15
N GLU A 14 7.35 6.29 -9.01
CA GLU A 14 7.54 7.57 -8.32
C GLU A 14 6.87 7.53 -6.95
N GLU A 15 7.59 7.97 -5.94
CA GLU A 15 7.01 8.08 -4.60
C GLU A 15 6.04 9.26 -4.55
N ILE A 16 4.85 9.02 -3.99
CA ILE A 16 3.74 9.98 -3.96
C ILE A 16 3.43 10.33 -2.51
N SER A 17 3.16 11.59 -2.23
CA SER A 17 2.75 12.00 -0.88
C SER A 17 1.28 11.68 -0.66
N LEU A 18 0.90 11.60 0.61
CA LEU A 18 -0.44 11.21 1.01
C LEU A 18 -1.54 12.04 0.33
N ASN A 19 -1.33 13.34 0.23
CA ASN A 19 -2.35 14.22 -0.33
C ASN A 19 -2.39 14.21 -1.85
N GLU A 20 -1.50 13.45 -2.50
CA GLU A 20 -1.47 13.32 -3.95
C GLU A 20 -1.87 11.93 -4.43
N VAL A 21 -2.22 11.05 -3.51
CA VAL A 21 -2.58 9.67 -3.83
C VAL A 21 -3.79 9.62 -4.75
N GLN A 22 -3.73 8.75 -5.75
CA GLN A 22 -4.80 8.52 -6.72
C GLN A 22 -5.11 7.04 -6.83
N ILE A 23 -6.30 6.74 -7.34
CA ILE A 23 -6.67 5.36 -7.67
C ILE A 23 -5.62 4.81 -8.62
N GLY A 24 -5.16 3.59 -8.34
CA GLY A 24 -4.13 2.94 -9.13
C GLY A 24 -2.74 3.04 -8.54
N ASP A 25 -2.53 3.91 -7.55
CA ASP A 25 -1.27 3.96 -6.83
C ASP A 25 -1.14 2.75 -5.92
N TRP A 26 0.09 2.38 -5.60
CA TRP A 26 0.38 1.31 -4.64
C TRP A 26 0.65 1.91 -3.28
N VAL A 27 0.23 1.20 -2.23
CA VAL A 27 0.53 1.56 -0.84
C VAL A 27 1.32 0.43 -0.20
N PHE A 28 2.36 0.79 0.54
CA PHE A 28 3.28 -0.17 1.15
C PHE A 28 3.26 -0.06 2.66
N PHE A 29 3.29 -1.22 3.32
CA PHE A 29 3.22 -1.32 4.78
C PHE A 29 4.35 -2.16 5.33
N ALA A 30 4.72 -1.89 6.58
CA ALA A 30 5.62 -2.73 7.37
C ALA A 30 4.76 -3.45 8.42
N THR A 31 4.32 -4.67 8.10
CA THR A 31 3.38 -5.40 8.96
C THR A 31 4.07 -6.36 9.91
N GLY A 32 5.34 -6.62 9.70
CA GLY A 32 6.12 -7.48 10.59
C GLY A 32 7.09 -6.66 11.41
N GLN A 33 8.23 -6.36 10.84
CA GLN A 33 9.28 -5.61 11.52
C GLN A 33 9.20 -4.14 11.14
N VAL A 34 9.31 -3.25 12.13
CA VAL A 34 9.25 -1.81 11.91
C VAL A 34 10.26 -1.39 10.85
N GLY A 35 9.77 -0.61 9.87
CA GLY A 35 10.62 -0.08 8.81
C GLY A 35 10.90 -1.05 7.67
N LEU A 36 10.52 -2.31 7.81
CA LEU A 36 10.76 -3.33 6.77
C LEU A 36 9.48 -3.56 5.98
N ILE A 37 9.46 -3.11 4.75
CA ILE A 37 8.28 -3.28 3.87
C ILE A 37 8.02 -4.76 3.67
N SER A 38 6.78 -5.18 3.96
CA SER A 38 6.38 -6.57 3.87
C SER A 38 5.00 -6.77 3.25
N HIS A 39 4.29 -5.69 2.91
CA HIS A 39 2.93 -5.80 2.42
C HIS A 39 2.62 -4.66 1.45
N VAL A 40 1.80 -4.95 0.45
CA VAL A 40 1.42 -3.96 -0.56
C VAL A 40 -0.07 -4.06 -0.84
N GLY A 41 -0.68 -2.90 -1.12
CA GLY A 41 -2.06 -2.82 -1.55
C GLY A 41 -2.19 -1.90 -2.75
N LEU A 42 -3.32 -2.00 -3.43
CA LEU A 42 -3.65 -1.17 -4.58
C LEU A 42 -4.77 -0.22 -4.18
N ILE A 43 -4.56 1.07 -4.39
CA ILE A 43 -5.56 2.08 -4.06
C ILE A 43 -6.72 1.99 -5.04
N ILE A 44 -7.93 1.80 -4.52
CA ILE A 44 -9.13 1.68 -5.35
C ILE A 44 -10.16 2.78 -5.09
N LYS A 45 -9.91 3.61 -4.07
CA LYS A 45 -10.82 4.71 -3.76
C LYS A 45 -10.04 5.80 -3.04
N GLU A 46 -10.32 7.06 -3.35
CA GLU A 46 -9.60 8.20 -2.77
C GLU A 46 -10.40 8.92 -1.70
N LYS A 47 -11.71 8.98 -1.86
CA LYS A 47 -12.57 9.79 -0.99
C LYS A 47 -13.86 9.05 -0.68
N PRO A 48 -14.46 9.28 0.47
CA PRO A 48 -14.00 10.18 1.54
C PRO A 48 -12.78 9.65 2.27
N ASP A 49 -12.55 8.33 2.23
CA ASP A 49 -11.37 7.67 2.79
C ASP A 49 -10.62 6.95 1.68
N ILE A 50 -9.32 6.84 1.86
CA ILE A 50 -8.52 6.01 0.96
C ILE A 50 -8.82 4.56 1.28
N VAL A 51 -9.23 3.81 0.25
CA VAL A 51 -9.49 2.37 0.36
C VAL A 51 -8.51 1.66 -0.55
N PHE A 52 -7.95 0.57 -0.05
CA PHE A 52 -7.03 -0.24 -0.83
C PHE A 52 -7.47 -1.70 -0.80
N ILE A 53 -7.14 -2.42 -1.88
CA ILE A 53 -7.38 -3.85 -1.97
C ILE A 53 -6.04 -4.55 -1.82
N HIS A 54 -6.02 -5.66 -1.10
CA HIS A 54 -4.78 -6.38 -0.83
C HIS A 54 -5.08 -7.84 -0.51
N ALA A 55 -4.04 -8.66 -0.58
CA ALA A 55 -4.16 -10.08 -0.27
C ALA A 55 -3.80 -10.29 1.20
N SER A 56 -4.74 -10.86 1.94
CA SER A 56 -4.56 -11.23 3.34
C SER A 56 -4.29 -12.72 3.42
N THR A 57 -3.31 -13.12 4.21
CA THR A 57 -3.02 -14.55 4.40
C THR A 57 -4.18 -15.27 5.07
N LYS A 58 -4.96 -14.55 5.85
CA LYS A 58 -6.05 -15.13 6.63
C LYS A 58 -7.38 -15.10 5.89
N ASN A 59 -7.65 -14.03 5.18
CA ASN A 59 -8.98 -13.76 4.63
C ASN A 59 -8.99 -13.65 3.10
N GLY A 60 -7.89 -13.94 2.43
CA GLY A 60 -7.79 -13.79 0.99
C GLY A 60 -7.76 -12.32 0.60
N VAL A 61 -8.27 -12.03 -0.59
CA VAL A 61 -8.32 -10.65 -1.09
C VAL A 61 -9.42 -9.89 -0.36
N ARG A 62 -9.09 -8.70 0.13
CA ARG A 62 -10.05 -7.88 0.85
C ARG A 62 -9.76 -6.40 0.66
N GLU A 63 -10.75 -5.58 1.01
CA GLU A 63 -10.62 -4.13 1.01
C GLU A 63 -10.51 -3.65 2.45
N ASP A 64 -9.63 -2.67 2.66
CA ASP A 64 -9.50 -2.02 3.96
C ASP A 64 -9.31 -0.53 3.76
N ARG A 65 -9.60 0.24 4.81
CA ARG A 65 -9.42 1.69 4.80
C ARG A 65 -8.10 2.06 5.43
N LEU A 66 -7.42 3.01 4.80
CA LEU A 66 -6.13 3.48 5.29
C LEU A 66 -6.25 4.18 6.65
N SER A 67 -7.42 4.71 6.96
CA SER A 67 -7.66 5.38 8.25
C SER A 67 -7.70 4.44 9.45
N GLN A 68 -7.80 3.13 9.21
CA GLN A 68 -7.75 2.16 10.29
C GLN A 68 -6.40 2.23 10.98
N LYS A 69 -6.41 2.26 12.32
CA LYS A 69 -5.18 2.42 13.10
C LYS A 69 -4.11 1.41 12.73
N TYR A 70 -4.51 0.16 12.54
CA TYR A 70 -3.56 -0.90 12.19
C TYR A 70 -2.73 -0.51 10.96
N TYR A 71 -3.39 -0.07 9.91
CA TYR A 71 -2.71 0.26 8.65
C TYR A 71 -2.04 1.63 8.71
N LYS A 72 -2.69 2.58 9.35
CA LYS A 72 -2.13 3.92 9.51
C LYS A 72 -0.77 3.86 10.22
N ASP A 73 -0.67 3.04 11.25
CA ASP A 73 0.56 2.92 12.04
C ASP A 73 1.67 2.18 11.29
N ARG A 74 1.31 1.41 10.27
CA ARG A 74 2.26 0.56 9.52
C ARG A 74 2.56 1.08 8.13
N LEU A 75 1.96 2.18 7.76
CA LEU A 75 2.16 2.79 6.45
C LEU A 75 3.62 3.21 6.28
N VAL A 76 4.20 2.85 5.13
CA VAL A 76 5.56 3.25 4.79
C VAL A 76 5.56 4.31 3.70
N LYS A 77 4.93 4.02 2.55
CA LYS A 77 4.90 4.97 1.44
C LYS A 77 3.91 4.57 0.37
N PHE A 78 3.68 5.50 -0.56
CA PHE A 78 2.89 5.26 -1.77
C PHE A 78 3.80 5.37 -2.98
N ILE A 79 3.54 4.56 -3.98
CA ILE A 79 4.29 4.57 -5.24
C ILE A 79 3.30 4.64 -6.40
N ARG A 80 3.58 5.50 -7.37
CA ARG A 80 2.84 5.52 -8.64
C ARG A 80 3.66 4.74 -9.66
N PRO A 81 3.23 3.51 -9.97
CA PRO A 81 4.07 2.62 -10.79
C PRO A 81 4.15 3.05 -12.25
N PHE A 82 3.13 3.75 -12.73
CA PHE A 82 3.10 4.15 -14.13
C PHE A 82 2.90 5.64 -14.24
N LYS A 83 3.72 6.28 -15.03
CA LYS A 83 3.56 7.67 -15.36
C LYS A 83 2.77 7.81 -16.65
N ASN A 84 1.82 8.68 -16.65
CA ASN A 84 1.09 9.03 -17.87
C ASN A 84 1.61 10.34 -18.42
#